data_186f177d32eab22ec6b0445805b48b24
#
_entry.id   186f177d32eab22ec6b0445805b48b24
#
_cell.length_a   1.000
_cell.length_b   1.000
_cell.length_c   1.000
_cell.angle_alpha   90.00
_cell.angle_beta   90.00
_cell.angle_gamma   90.00
#
_symmetry.space_group_name_H-M   'P 1'
#
loop_
_entity.id
_entity.type
_entity.pdbx_description
1 polymer ?
#
loop_
_entity_poly.entity_id
_entity_poly.type
_entity_poly.pdbx_seq_one_letter_code
_entity_poly.pdbx_strand_id
1 'polypeptide(L)'
;MATAAATLDPWGRRRLVRTLVTVATAAALLLGGLGYAVYSAVGSTTTRPGAADAAAVAQALPPGSVRRDAIAAAPMLAVPPEAGRSGTPSTRQIPTMTLPAAVRVGPAGVATGFPQTPEGAVAQLAAIETTVLQNMSIERAHQVHDGWATPGAGSAESWELTGNVAAFLSSGAGQYADTIRGAVVATPVAAQIKGVDGDEWVLACVLLDIKARLATQARIAYGHCERMQWTPQEGGRWLLGPGPAAARAPSTWPGTDLAVQAGWKSVTVGVDQ
;
A
#
# COMPACT_ATOMS: atom_id res chain seq x y z
N MET A 1 -51.91 -34.27 -57.41
CA MET A 1 -50.65 -34.40 -56.67
C MET A 1 -50.53 -33.19 -55.78
N ALA A 2 -50.82 -33.35 -54.50
CA ALA A 2 -50.76 -32.28 -53.50
C ALA A 2 -49.59 -32.58 -52.55
N THR A 3 -48.59 -31.76 -52.61
CA THR A 3 -47.39 -31.85 -51.75
C THR A 3 -47.68 -31.16 -50.44
N ALA A 4 -47.75 -31.94 -49.35
CA ALA A 4 -47.90 -31.43 -47.97
C ALA A 4 -46.57 -30.82 -47.52
N ALA A 5 -46.57 -29.55 -47.27
CA ALA A 5 -45.47 -28.87 -46.62
C ALA A 5 -45.50 -29.19 -45.11
N ALA A 6 -44.54 -29.95 -44.62
CA ALA A 6 -44.34 -30.20 -43.20
C ALA A 6 -43.76 -28.91 -42.55
N THR A 7 -44.57 -28.27 -41.74
CA THR A 7 -44.15 -27.16 -40.87
C THR A 7 -43.28 -27.73 -39.74
N LEU A 8 -41.99 -27.54 -39.83
CA LEU A 8 -41.02 -27.81 -38.76
C LEU A 8 -41.26 -26.78 -37.64
N ASP A 9 -41.87 -27.21 -36.55
CA ASP A 9 -41.95 -26.42 -35.31
C ASP A 9 -40.59 -26.47 -34.61
N PRO A 10 -39.75 -25.38 -34.69
CA PRO A 10 -38.39 -25.42 -34.21
C PRO A 10 -38.29 -25.32 -32.65
N TRP A 11 -39.38 -25.07 -31.96
CA TRP A 11 -39.44 -24.90 -30.53
C TRP A 11 -40.45 -25.81 -29.85
N GLY A 12 -40.14 -27.10 -29.79
CA GLY A 12 -41.00 -28.04 -29.07
C GLY A 12 -41.27 -27.54 -27.66
N ARG A 13 -42.58 -27.49 -27.26
CA ARG A 13 -43.09 -27.00 -25.97
C ARG A 13 -42.27 -27.48 -24.78
N ARG A 14 -41.68 -28.67 -24.83
CA ARG A 14 -40.80 -29.22 -23.79
C ARG A 14 -39.42 -28.52 -23.71
N ARG A 15 -38.88 -28.02 -24.80
CA ARG A 15 -37.63 -27.26 -24.79
C ARG A 15 -37.86 -25.86 -24.23
N LEU A 16 -38.95 -25.18 -24.63
CA LEU A 16 -39.34 -23.87 -24.10
C LEU A 16 -39.59 -23.92 -22.58
N VAL A 17 -40.30 -24.94 -22.08
CA VAL A 17 -40.52 -25.10 -20.65
C VAL A 17 -39.20 -25.35 -19.90
N ARG A 18 -38.29 -26.17 -20.43
CA ARG A 18 -36.99 -26.41 -19.80
C ARG A 18 -36.12 -25.14 -19.78
N THR A 19 -36.10 -24.37 -20.85
CA THR A 19 -35.37 -23.10 -20.90
C THR A 19 -35.95 -22.07 -19.93
N LEU A 20 -37.29 -21.96 -19.85
CA LEU A 20 -37.95 -21.07 -18.90
C LEU A 20 -37.66 -21.47 -17.44
N VAL A 21 -37.71 -22.78 -17.14
CA VAL A 21 -37.38 -23.26 -15.79
C VAL A 21 -35.91 -22.98 -15.42
N THR A 22 -34.95 -23.23 -16.32
CA THR A 22 -33.54 -22.94 -16.05
C THR A 22 -33.26 -21.44 -15.87
N VAL A 23 -33.86 -20.58 -16.69
CA VAL A 23 -33.74 -19.12 -16.55
C VAL A 23 -34.40 -18.64 -15.26
N ALA A 24 -35.60 -19.15 -14.90
CA ALA A 24 -36.27 -18.78 -13.65
C ALA A 24 -35.47 -19.23 -12.43
N THR A 25 -34.86 -20.42 -12.46
CA THR A 25 -34.01 -20.92 -11.35
C THR A 25 -32.74 -20.10 -11.22
N ALA A 26 -32.10 -19.77 -12.33
CA ALA A 26 -30.88 -18.90 -12.31
C ALA A 26 -31.22 -17.50 -11.78
N ALA A 27 -32.35 -16.91 -12.20
CA ALA A 27 -32.78 -15.60 -11.70
C ALA A 27 -33.11 -15.65 -10.20
N ALA A 28 -33.74 -16.70 -9.71
CA ALA A 28 -34.04 -16.87 -8.29
C ALA A 28 -32.78 -17.03 -7.44
N LEU A 29 -31.78 -17.76 -7.93
CA LEU A 29 -30.47 -17.88 -7.25
C LEU A 29 -29.69 -16.56 -7.22
N LEU A 30 -29.74 -15.79 -8.30
CA LEU A 30 -29.10 -14.46 -8.35
C LEU A 30 -29.80 -13.47 -7.41
N LEU A 31 -31.11 -13.43 -7.38
CA LEU A 31 -31.87 -12.56 -6.49
C LEU A 31 -31.73 -13.00 -5.03
N GLY A 32 -31.71 -14.29 -4.75
CA GLY A 32 -31.47 -14.84 -3.42
C GLY A 32 -30.06 -14.56 -2.93
N GLY A 33 -29.06 -14.73 -3.80
CA GLY A 33 -27.64 -14.39 -3.51
C GLY A 33 -27.44 -12.89 -3.27
N LEU A 34 -28.06 -12.04 -4.10
CA LEU A 34 -28.02 -10.59 -3.93
C LEU A 34 -28.73 -10.15 -2.64
N GLY A 35 -29.92 -10.72 -2.37
CA GLY A 35 -30.67 -10.47 -1.13
C GLY A 35 -29.89 -10.88 0.11
N TYR A 36 -29.23 -12.03 0.09
CA TYR A 36 -28.33 -12.47 1.17
C TYR A 36 -27.11 -11.58 1.33
N ALA A 37 -26.49 -11.15 0.23
CA ALA A 37 -25.36 -10.23 0.26
C ALA A 37 -25.75 -8.85 0.85
N VAL A 38 -26.91 -8.32 0.46
CA VAL A 38 -27.46 -7.08 1.04
C VAL A 38 -27.84 -7.28 2.50
N TYR A 39 -28.49 -8.37 2.86
CA TYR A 39 -28.84 -8.70 4.25
C TYR A 39 -27.60 -8.84 5.13
N SER A 40 -26.54 -9.52 4.68
CA SER A 40 -25.30 -9.64 5.42
C SER A 40 -24.54 -8.30 5.48
N ALA A 41 -24.62 -7.46 4.47
CA ALA A 41 -24.02 -6.11 4.48
C ALA A 41 -24.76 -5.14 5.42
N VAL A 42 -26.09 -5.23 5.51
CA VAL A 42 -26.93 -4.38 6.38
C VAL A 42 -27.04 -4.96 7.80
N GLY A 43 -27.03 -6.31 7.95
CA GLY A 43 -27.07 -6.99 9.24
C GLY A 43 -25.76 -6.95 10.03
N SER A 44 -24.65 -6.63 9.39
CA SER A 44 -23.36 -6.38 10.03
C SER A 44 -23.18 -4.89 10.41
N THR A 45 -24.19 -4.26 11.00
CA THR A 45 -24.03 -3.03 11.80
C THR A 45 -23.44 -3.32 13.19
N THR A 46 -22.49 -4.22 13.31
CA THR A 46 -21.42 -4.07 14.27
C THR A 46 -20.65 -2.86 13.76
N THR A 47 -20.72 -1.75 14.48
CA THR A 47 -19.90 -0.56 14.27
C THR A 47 -18.48 -1.05 14.05
N ARG A 48 -18.03 -1.07 12.79
CA ARG A 48 -16.63 -1.44 12.47
C ARG A 48 -15.80 -0.40 13.19
N PRO A 49 -14.93 -0.78 14.13
CA PRO A 49 -14.10 0.20 14.83
C PRO A 49 -13.48 1.12 13.78
N GLY A 50 -13.49 2.41 14.01
CA GLY A 50 -12.80 3.35 13.12
C GLY A 50 -11.33 2.95 13.03
N ALA A 51 -10.64 3.36 11.98
CA ALA A 51 -9.22 3.02 11.80
C ALA A 51 -8.39 3.39 13.04
N ALA A 52 -8.71 4.49 13.71
CA ALA A 52 -8.08 4.92 14.96
C ALA A 52 -8.37 3.97 16.14
N ASP A 53 -9.62 3.50 16.26
CA ASP A 53 -10.02 2.57 17.33
C ASP A 53 -9.34 1.20 17.14
N ALA A 54 -9.28 0.70 15.91
CA ALA A 54 -8.62 -0.56 15.60
C ALA A 54 -7.11 -0.50 15.89
N ALA A 55 -6.45 0.61 15.58
CA ALA A 55 -5.04 0.83 15.90
C ALA A 55 -4.81 0.90 17.42
N ALA A 56 -5.67 1.59 18.17
CA ALA A 56 -5.59 1.67 19.62
C ALA A 56 -5.79 0.30 20.28
N VAL A 57 -6.75 -0.50 19.82
CA VAL A 57 -6.97 -1.86 20.33
C VAL A 57 -5.76 -2.74 20.03
N ALA A 58 -5.20 -2.67 18.83
CA ALA A 58 -4.00 -3.44 18.48
C ALA A 58 -2.80 -3.06 19.36
N GLN A 59 -2.61 -1.78 19.63
CA GLN A 59 -1.53 -1.27 20.47
C GLN A 59 -1.67 -1.69 21.95
N ALA A 60 -2.88 -1.95 22.42
CA ALA A 60 -3.16 -2.40 23.80
C ALA A 60 -2.87 -3.90 24.04
N LEU A 61 -2.63 -4.69 23.00
CA LEU A 61 -2.28 -6.11 23.13
C LEU A 61 -0.91 -6.28 23.85
N PRO A 62 -0.66 -7.43 24.49
CA PRO A 62 0.66 -7.74 25.04
C PRO A 62 1.76 -7.68 23.97
N PRO A 63 2.99 -7.25 24.30
CA PRO A 63 4.10 -7.21 23.37
C PRO A 63 4.36 -8.56 22.68
N GLY A 64 4.79 -8.52 21.41
CA GLY A 64 5.13 -9.69 20.62
C GLY A 64 4.44 -9.76 19.26
N SER A 65 4.59 -10.90 18.59
CA SER A 65 4.13 -11.07 17.19
C SER A 65 2.65 -10.78 17.01
N VAL A 66 1.79 -11.19 17.96
CA VAL A 66 0.33 -10.95 17.88
C VAL A 66 0.01 -9.45 17.87
N ARG A 67 0.69 -8.65 18.73
CA ARG A 67 0.55 -7.18 18.70
C ARG A 67 1.03 -6.61 17.37
N ARG A 68 2.22 -7.01 16.92
CA ARG A 68 2.82 -6.56 15.66
C ARG A 68 1.92 -6.85 14.46
N ASP A 69 1.34 -8.05 14.41
CA ASP A 69 0.41 -8.45 13.35
C ASP A 69 -0.90 -7.67 13.42
N ALA A 70 -1.45 -7.46 14.62
CA ALA A 70 -2.64 -6.66 14.82
C ALA A 70 -2.43 -5.19 14.41
N ILE A 71 -1.29 -4.58 14.77
CA ILE A 71 -0.92 -3.21 14.36
C ILE A 71 -0.80 -3.14 12.84
N ALA A 72 -0.10 -4.11 12.22
CA ALA A 72 0.08 -4.12 10.77
C ALA A 72 -1.25 -4.28 10.03
N ALA A 73 -2.11 -5.19 10.48
CA ALA A 73 -3.40 -5.47 9.87
C ALA A 73 -4.49 -4.41 10.16
N ALA A 74 -4.32 -3.58 11.21
CA ALA A 74 -5.31 -2.56 11.53
C ALA A 74 -5.59 -1.68 10.30
N PRO A 75 -6.87 -1.48 9.92
CA PRO A 75 -7.21 -0.73 8.72
C PRO A 75 -6.76 0.73 8.85
N MET A 76 -6.40 1.32 7.73
CA MET A 76 -6.14 2.75 7.60
C MET A 76 -7.30 3.43 6.86
N LEU A 77 -7.31 4.76 6.82
CA LEU A 77 -8.34 5.50 6.10
C LEU A 77 -8.38 5.07 4.62
N ALA A 78 -9.53 4.58 4.18
CA ALA A 78 -9.73 4.29 2.77
C ALA A 78 -9.93 5.60 2.00
N VAL A 79 -9.12 5.79 0.94
CA VAL A 79 -9.19 6.97 0.08
C VAL A 79 -9.37 6.55 -1.38
N PRO A 80 -10.06 7.35 -2.21
CA PRO A 80 -10.19 7.05 -3.62
C PRO A 80 -8.84 7.27 -4.35
N PRO A 81 -8.59 6.58 -5.48
CA PRO A 81 -7.30 6.63 -6.18
C PRO A 81 -6.87 8.04 -6.65
N GLU A 82 -7.82 8.92 -6.94
CA GLU A 82 -7.59 10.31 -7.32
C GLU A 82 -7.04 11.18 -6.19
N ALA A 83 -7.25 10.78 -4.93
CA ALA A 83 -6.74 11.50 -3.77
C ALA A 83 -5.21 11.63 -3.75
N GLY A 84 -4.49 10.71 -4.41
CA GLY A 84 -3.05 10.77 -4.57
C GLY A 84 -2.57 11.66 -5.73
N ARG A 85 -3.47 12.19 -6.56
CA ARG A 85 -3.09 12.97 -7.75
C ARG A 85 -3.22 14.47 -7.58
N SER A 86 -4.16 14.90 -6.76
CA SER A 86 -4.42 16.30 -6.47
C SER A 86 -5.20 16.45 -5.16
N GLY A 87 -5.25 17.66 -4.64
CA GLY A 87 -6.04 17.99 -3.47
C GLY A 87 -5.95 19.47 -3.13
N THR A 88 -6.93 19.97 -2.38
CA THR A 88 -6.94 21.35 -1.89
C THR A 88 -6.05 21.47 -0.65
N PRO A 89 -5.08 22.39 -0.64
CA PRO A 89 -4.25 22.63 0.54
C PRO A 89 -5.09 22.91 1.80
N SER A 90 -4.66 22.34 2.92
CA SER A 90 -5.28 22.59 4.22
C SER A 90 -5.04 24.04 4.64
N THR A 91 -6.06 24.65 5.24
CA THR A 91 -5.94 25.94 5.93
C THR A 91 -5.57 25.78 7.42
N ARG A 92 -5.56 24.53 7.92
CA ARG A 92 -5.17 24.21 9.29
C ARG A 92 -3.67 23.96 9.39
N GLN A 93 -3.12 24.16 10.59
CA GLN A 93 -1.74 23.79 10.87
C GLN A 93 -1.57 22.27 10.69
N ILE A 94 -0.62 21.88 9.85
CA ILE A 94 -0.30 20.47 9.58
C ILE A 94 0.75 20.03 10.61
N PRO A 95 0.51 18.93 11.34
CA PRO A 95 1.52 18.37 12.23
C PRO A 95 2.79 18.02 11.47
N THR A 96 3.96 18.18 12.09
CA THR A 96 5.26 17.84 11.53
C THR A 96 5.92 16.70 12.28
N MET A 97 6.78 15.97 11.60
CA MET A 97 7.69 14.95 12.13
C MET A 97 9.10 15.28 11.64
N THR A 98 10.03 15.45 12.56
CA THR A 98 11.43 15.65 12.23
C THR A 98 12.10 14.29 12.10
N LEU A 99 12.63 14.00 10.93
CA LEU A 99 13.39 12.77 10.66
C LEU A 99 14.88 13.05 10.88
N PRO A 100 15.61 12.11 11.52
CA PRO A 100 17.05 12.23 11.65
C PRO A 100 17.76 12.17 10.28
N ALA A 101 18.89 12.83 10.16
CA ALA A 101 19.73 12.74 8.97
C ALA A 101 20.47 11.40 8.92
N ALA A 102 20.73 10.91 7.71
CA ALA A 102 21.59 9.74 7.50
C ALA A 102 23.06 10.11 7.75
N VAL A 103 23.80 9.23 8.41
CA VAL A 103 25.24 9.47 8.69
C VAL A 103 26.16 8.55 7.89
N ARG A 104 25.62 7.60 7.13
CA ARG A 104 26.39 6.67 6.28
C ARG A 104 25.55 6.15 5.12
N VAL A 105 26.18 5.43 4.22
CA VAL A 105 25.55 4.70 3.12
C VAL A 105 25.72 3.22 3.37
N GLY A 106 24.64 2.46 3.22
CA GLY A 106 24.59 1.01 3.43
C GLY A 106 24.48 0.21 2.14
N PRO A 107 24.06 -1.07 2.24
CA PRO A 107 23.87 -1.95 1.10
C PRO A 107 23.03 -1.31 -0.01
N ALA A 108 23.31 -1.66 -1.25
CA ALA A 108 22.62 -1.13 -2.43
C ALA A 108 22.54 0.42 -2.48
N GLY A 109 23.46 1.13 -1.83
CA GLY A 109 23.51 2.60 -1.85
C GLY A 109 22.41 3.29 -1.05
N VAL A 110 21.71 2.58 -0.17
CA VAL A 110 20.66 3.15 0.69
C VAL A 110 21.29 3.96 1.82
N ALA A 111 20.82 5.19 2.01
CA ALA A 111 21.23 6.03 3.15
C ALA A 111 20.80 5.36 4.48
N THR A 112 21.66 5.42 5.50
CA THR A 112 21.45 4.72 6.77
C THR A 112 22.21 5.35 7.93
N GLY A 113 22.23 4.67 9.07
CA GLY A 113 22.88 5.16 10.30
C GLY A 113 21.90 5.98 11.13
N PHE A 114 20.62 5.77 10.93
CA PHE A 114 19.57 6.39 11.73
C PHE A 114 19.51 5.79 13.14
N PRO A 115 19.16 6.57 14.17
CA PRO A 115 19.11 6.12 15.56
C PRO A 115 18.02 5.07 15.79
N GLN A 116 18.12 4.33 16.90
CA GLN A 116 17.10 3.39 17.38
C GLN A 116 15.92 4.16 18.01
N THR A 117 15.17 4.83 17.16
CA THR A 117 13.95 5.58 17.51
C THR A 117 12.87 5.33 16.46
N PRO A 118 11.59 5.52 16.77
CA PRO A 118 10.53 5.39 15.78
C PRO A 118 10.72 6.29 14.57
N GLU A 119 11.22 7.50 14.74
CA GLU A 119 11.56 8.44 13.66
C GLU A 119 12.75 7.94 12.84
N GLY A 120 13.71 7.26 13.47
CA GLY A 120 14.83 6.60 12.78
C GLY A 120 14.37 5.45 11.90
N ALA A 121 13.37 4.66 12.35
CA ALA A 121 12.75 3.62 11.54
C ALA A 121 12.04 4.21 10.31
N VAL A 122 11.30 5.31 10.49
CA VAL A 122 10.65 6.03 9.38
C VAL A 122 11.67 6.58 8.40
N ALA A 123 12.76 7.17 8.89
CA ALA A 123 13.83 7.71 8.04
C ALA A 123 14.52 6.60 7.22
N GLN A 124 14.75 5.42 7.83
CA GLN A 124 15.29 4.27 7.10
C GLN A 124 14.33 3.76 6.03
N LEU A 125 13.03 3.64 6.33
CA LEU A 125 12.04 3.27 5.33
C LEU A 125 12.00 4.28 4.18
N ALA A 126 11.98 5.56 4.48
CA ALA A 126 12.01 6.62 3.47
C ALA A 126 13.24 6.52 2.55
N ALA A 127 14.42 6.19 3.10
CA ALA A 127 15.64 5.98 2.33
C ALA A 127 15.56 4.74 1.42
N ILE A 128 15.00 3.64 1.92
CA ILE A 128 14.78 2.40 1.16
C ILE A 128 13.84 2.67 -0.02
N GLU A 129 12.65 3.22 0.25
CA GLU A 129 11.64 3.51 -0.76
C GLU A 129 12.13 4.49 -1.83
N THR A 130 12.81 5.57 -1.40
CA THR A 130 13.40 6.55 -2.32
C THR A 130 14.41 5.89 -3.25
N THR A 131 15.29 5.03 -2.70
CA THR A 131 16.30 4.33 -3.51
C THR A 131 15.68 3.41 -4.55
N VAL A 132 14.63 2.67 -4.21
CA VAL A 132 13.92 1.78 -5.14
C VAL A 132 13.19 2.59 -6.21
N LEU A 133 12.37 3.54 -5.80
CA LEU A 133 11.45 4.23 -6.70
C LEU A 133 12.14 5.24 -7.62
N GLN A 134 13.26 5.83 -7.23
CA GLN A 134 14.05 6.69 -8.13
C GLN A 134 14.77 5.90 -9.23
N ASN A 135 15.08 4.63 -8.98
CA ASN A 135 15.75 3.79 -9.96
C ASN A 135 14.80 3.09 -10.93
N MET A 136 13.55 2.82 -10.51
CA MET A 136 12.52 2.10 -11.29
C MET A 136 13.08 0.86 -12.00
N SER A 137 13.87 0.06 -11.28
CA SER A 137 14.51 -1.16 -11.77
C SER A 137 14.16 -2.33 -10.85
N ILE A 138 13.66 -3.42 -11.43
CA ILE A 138 13.34 -4.66 -10.69
C ILE A 138 14.60 -5.22 -10.03
N GLU A 139 15.70 -5.26 -10.77
CA GLU A 139 16.99 -5.72 -10.24
C GLU A 139 17.43 -4.87 -9.03
N ARG A 140 17.29 -3.55 -9.11
CA ARG A 140 17.61 -2.66 -7.99
C ARG A 140 16.67 -2.88 -6.81
N ALA A 141 15.37 -3.09 -7.05
CA ALA A 141 14.41 -3.40 -5.99
C ALA A 141 14.81 -4.68 -5.26
N HIS A 142 15.20 -5.74 -5.99
CA HIS A 142 15.70 -6.99 -5.40
C HIS A 142 16.98 -6.77 -4.59
N GLN A 143 18.00 -6.07 -5.14
CA GLN A 143 19.23 -5.74 -4.42
C GLN A 143 18.99 -4.98 -3.13
N VAL A 144 18.04 -4.03 -3.15
CA VAL A 144 17.66 -3.29 -1.94
C VAL A 144 16.96 -4.20 -0.96
N HIS A 145 15.97 -4.98 -1.39
CA HIS A 145 15.27 -5.93 -0.52
C HIS A 145 16.26 -6.89 0.15
N ASP A 146 17.11 -7.57 -0.62
CA ASP A 146 18.07 -8.56 -0.11
C ASP A 146 19.07 -7.97 0.89
N GLY A 147 19.45 -6.70 0.69
CA GLY A 147 20.34 -6.00 1.61
C GLY A 147 19.67 -5.46 2.87
N TRP A 148 18.33 -5.37 2.88
CA TRP A 148 17.59 -4.68 3.95
C TRP A 148 16.49 -5.52 4.60
N ALA A 149 16.22 -6.76 4.14
CA ALA A 149 15.22 -7.64 4.71
C ALA A 149 15.83 -8.55 5.78
N THR A 150 15.10 -8.74 6.87
CA THR A 150 15.40 -9.79 7.85
C THR A 150 14.87 -11.14 7.37
N PRO A 151 15.38 -12.26 7.89
CA PRO A 151 14.77 -13.55 7.64
C PRO A 151 13.27 -13.53 7.98
N GLY A 152 12.43 -13.96 7.04
CA GLY A 152 10.97 -13.96 7.20
C GLY A 152 10.24 -12.68 6.76
N ALA A 153 10.95 -11.69 6.22
CA ALA A 153 10.35 -10.48 5.64
C ALA A 153 9.73 -10.69 4.23
N GLY A 154 9.57 -11.95 3.81
CA GLY A 154 9.10 -12.28 2.46
C GLY A 154 10.25 -12.36 1.45
N SER A 155 9.91 -12.46 0.15
CA SER A 155 10.90 -12.47 -0.93
C SER A 155 10.88 -11.16 -1.71
N ALA A 156 12.01 -10.83 -2.35
CA ALA A 156 12.14 -9.65 -3.20
C ALA A 156 11.09 -9.62 -4.33
N GLU A 157 10.73 -10.79 -4.89
CA GLU A 157 9.73 -10.91 -5.97
C GLU A 157 8.31 -10.58 -5.48
N SER A 158 7.98 -10.95 -4.23
CA SER A 158 6.66 -10.71 -3.64
C SER A 158 6.55 -9.35 -2.96
N TRP A 159 7.63 -8.60 -2.87
CA TRP A 159 7.65 -7.30 -2.22
C TRP A 159 6.80 -6.27 -2.98
N GLU A 160 5.99 -5.49 -2.26
CA GLU A 160 5.06 -4.52 -2.87
C GLU A 160 5.80 -3.52 -3.76
N LEU A 161 6.96 -3.02 -3.35
CA LEU A 161 7.73 -2.06 -4.16
C LEU A 161 8.25 -2.67 -5.46
N THR A 162 8.65 -3.96 -5.47
CA THR A 162 9.00 -4.67 -6.70
C THR A 162 7.80 -4.76 -7.64
N GLY A 163 6.60 -5.10 -7.09
CA GLY A 163 5.36 -5.11 -7.86
C GLY A 163 5.01 -3.73 -8.45
N ASN A 164 5.20 -2.66 -7.70
CA ASN A 164 4.95 -1.29 -8.17
C ASN A 164 5.92 -0.87 -9.28
N VAL A 165 7.21 -1.22 -9.16
CA VAL A 165 8.19 -1.00 -10.22
C VAL A 165 7.81 -1.78 -11.48
N ALA A 166 7.43 -3.06 -11.35
CA ALA A 166 6.99 -3.88 -12.48
C ALA A 166 5.75 -3.30 -13.17
N ALA A 167 4.75 -2.85 -12.38
CA ALA A 167 3.56 -2.19 -12.90
C ALA A 167 3.88 -0.88 -13.65
N PHE A 168 4.80 -0.07 -13.12
CA PHE A 168 5.27 1.15 -13.78
C PHE A 168 5.93 0.82 -15.12
N LEU A 169 6.86 -0.12 -15.16
CA LEU A 169 7.55 -0.53 -16.39
C LEU A 169 6.58 -1.10 -17.43
N SER A 170 5.61 -1.90 -17.01
CA SER A 170 4.60 -2.50 -17.91
C SER A 170 3.58 -1.49 -18.45
N SER A 171 3.41 -0.34 -17.81
CA SER A 171 2.51 0.75 -18.26
C SER A 171 2.99 1.51 -19.51
N GLY A 172 4.04 1.04 -20.19
CA GLY A 172 4.70 1.68 -21.33
C GLY A 172 5.96 2.47 -20.96
N ALA A 173 6.24 2.68 -19.69
CA ALA A 173 7.47 3.33 -19.24
C ALA A 173 8.72 2.49 -19.54
N GLY A 174 8.59 1.16 -19.66
CA GLY A 174 9.69 0.26 -19.96
C GLY A 174 10.40 0.53 -21.30
N GLN A 175 9.72 1.13 -22.28
CA GLN A 175 10.36 1.58 -23.53
C GLN A 175 11.41 2.69 -23.32
N TYR A 176 11.41 3.33 -22.16
CA TYR A 176 12.36 4.37 -21.77
C TYR A 176 13.38 3.86 -20.73
N ALA A 177 13.54 2.55 -20.57
CA ALA A 177 14.35 1.94 -19.50
C ALA A 177 15.75 2.54 -19.40
N ASP A 178 16.41 2.80 -20.54
CA ASP A 178 17.76 3.39 -20.58
C ASP A 178 17.82 4.86 -20.13
N THR A 179 16.69 5.55 -20.15
CA THR A 179 16.60 6.99 -19.80
C THR A 179 15.81 7.24 -18.51
N ILE A 180 15.23 6.19 -17.88
CA ILE A 180 14.44 6.32 -16.64
C ILE A 180 15.29 6.85 -15.48
N ARG A 181 16.57 6.47 -15.43
CA ARG A 181 17.48 6.92 -14.36
C ARG A 181 17.61 8.44 -14.39
N GLY A 182 17.16 9.09 -13.30
CA GLY A 182 17.09 10.56 -13.21
C GLY A 182 15.79 11.18 -13.76
N ALA A 183 14.95 10.42 -14.46
CA ALA A 183 13.63 10.89 -14.92
C ALA A 183 12.54 10.73 -13.86
N VAL A 184 12.77 9.89 -12.86
CA VAL A 184 11.86 9.69 -11.72
C VAL A 184 12.50 10.26 -10.46
N VAL A 185 11.76 11.11 -9.76
CA VAL A 185 12.13 11.68 -8.47
C VAL A 185 11.08 11.28 -7.45
N ALA A 186 11.50 10.57 -6.40
CA ALA A 186 10.66 10.22 -5.25
C ALA A 186 11.16 11.00 -4.03
N THR A 187 10.28 11.77 -3.42
CA THR A 187 10.61 12.63 -2.28
C THR A 187 9.69 12.30 -1.11
N PRO A 188 10.19 11.90 0.06
CA PRO A 188 9.38 11.78 1.27
C PRO A 188 8.82 13.15 1.66
N VAL A 189 7.49 13.27 1.74
CA VAL A 189 6.80 14.54 2.03
C VAL A 189 5.97 14.49 3.31
N ALA A 190 5.56 13.29 3.73
CA ALA A 190 4.91 13.08 5.01
C ALA A 190 5.17 11.67 5.53
N ALA A 191 4.93 11.47 6.82
CA ALA A 191 5.13 10.20 7.48
C ALA A 191 4.17 10.01 8.65
N GLN A 192 4.02 8.76 9.10
CA GLN A 192 3.37 8.44 10.37
C GLN A 192 3.95 7.15 10.97
N ILE A 193 3.91 7.05 12.28
CA ILE A 193 4.20 5.85 13.03
C ILE A 193 2.83 5.24 13.36
N LYS A 194 2.50 4.12 12.71
CA LYS A 194 1.20 3.47 12.91
C LYS A 194 1.15 2.70 14.23
N GLY A 195 2.29 2.24 14.71
CA GLY A 195 2.42 1.60 16.02
C GLY A 195 3.84 1.13 16.30
N VAL A 196 4.07 0.79 17.56
CA VAL A 196 5.36 0.34 18.08
C VAL A 196 5.19 -0.90 18.95
N ASP A 197 6.25 -1.72 19.04
CA ASP A 197 6.32 -2.85 19.96
C ASP A 197 7.71 -2.92 20.58
N GLY A 198 7.86 -2.21 21.69
CA GLY A 198 9.17 -1.91 22.29
C GLY A 198 9.96 -0.89 21.46
N ASP A 199 11.27 -0.91 21.64
CA ASP A 199 12.24 -0.03 20.96
C ASP A 199 12.87 -0.67 19.70
N GLU A 200 12.55 -1.95 19.46
CA GLU A 200 13.10 -2.72 18.34
C GLU A 200 12.13 -2.94 17.18
N TRP A 201 10.87 -2.55 17.31
CA TRP A 201 9.89 -2.76 16.24
C TRP A 201 8.95 -1.58 16.05
N VAL A 202 8.81 -1.15 14.82
CA VAL A 202 7.97 -0.02 14.40
C VAL A 202 7.22 -0.38 13.13
N LEU A 203 5.91 -0.13 13.08
CA LEU A 203 5.21 -0.04 11.81
C LEU A 203 5.32 1.41 11.31
N ALA A 204 6.29 1.62 10.44
CA ALA A 204 6.57 2.91 9.83
C ALA A 204 5.78 3.07 8.54
N CYS A 205 5.30 4.28 8.27
CA CYS A 205 4.63 4.63 7.02
C CYS A 205 5.20 5.93 6.46
N VAL A 206 5.38 5.96 5.14
CA VAL A 206 5.90 7.12 4.40
C VAL A 206 4.94 7.48 3.28
N LEU A 207 4.75 8.77 3.05
CA LEU A 207 4.06 9.32 1.90
C LEU A 207 5.10 9.99 0.99
N LEU A 208 5.22 9.49 -0.22
CA LEU A 208 6.17 9.96 -1.23
C LEU A 208 5.47 10.82 -2.27
N ASP A 209 6.07 11.93 -2.65
CA ASP A 209 5.75 12.69 -3.87
C ASP A 209 6.61 12.15 -5.01
N ILE A 210 6.01 11.40 -5.92
CA ILE A 210 6.69 10.79 -7.04
C ILE A 210 6.42 11.60 -8.30
N LYS A 211 7.48 12.08 -8.93
CA LYS A 211 7.44 12.83 -10.20
C LYS A 211 8.19 12.04 -11.26
N ALA A 212 7.54 11.75 -12.37
CA ALA A 212 8.15 11.13 -13.54
C ALA A 212 8.12 12.08 -14.73
N ARG A 213 9.26 12.26 -15.41
CA ARG A 213 9.41 13.06 -16.62
C ARG A 213 9.98 12.17 -17.72
N LEU A 214 9.09 11.53 -18.45
CA LEU A 214 9.44 10.71 -19.62
C LEU A 214 8.91 11.44 -20.89
N ALA A 215 8.07 10.79 -21.70
CA ALA A 215 7.40 11.46 -22.81
C ALA A 215 6.41 12.54 -22.34
N THR A 216 5.83 12.35 -21.17
CA THR A 216 4.94 13.31 -20.48
C THR A 216 5.37 13.45 -19.04
N GLN A 217 4.87 14.49 -18.37
CA GLN A 217 5.08 14.66 -16.93
C GLN A 217 3.91 14.04 -16.17
N ALA A 218 4.22 13.18 -15.20
CA ALA A 218 3.26 12.61 -14.25
C ALA A 218 3.71 12.89 -12.83
N ARG A 219 2.76 13.03 -11.91
CA ARG A 219 2.99 13.19 -10.48
C ARG A 219 1.93 12.47 -9.69
N ILE A 220 2.34 11.75 -8.65
CA ILE A 220 1.44 11.03 -7.76
C ILE A 220 2.02 11.02 -6.34
N ALA A 221 1.15 11.13 -5.36
CA ALA A 221 1.49 10.81 -3.98
C ALA A 221 1.26 9.31 -3.74
N TYR A 222 2.24 8.63 -3.17
CA TYR A 222 2.19 7.21 -2.87
C TYR A 222 2.47 6.98 -1.39
N GLY A 223 1.51 6.41 -0.69
CA GLY A 223 1.64 6.03 0.71
C GLY A 223 1.97 4.54 0.84
N HIS A 224 2.96 4.20 1.65
CA HIS A 224 3.38 2.83 1.92
C HIS A 224 3.76 2.64 3.39
N CYS A 225 3.55 1.44 3.92
CA CYS A 225 3.90 1.08 5.29
C CYS A 225 4.66 -0.21 5.31
N GLU A 226 5.72 -0.26 6.12
CA GLU A 226 6.52 -1.46 6.34
C GLU A 226 6.78 -1.73 7.82
N ARG A 227 6.97 -3.00 8.13
CA ARG A 227 7.46 -3.46 9.42
C ARG A 227 8.94 -3.17 9.50
N MET A 228 9.36 -2.33 10.44
CA MET A 228 10.76 -2.03 10.67
C MET A 228 11.22 -2.74 11.94
N GLN A 229 12.29 -3.51 11.83
CA GLN A 229 12.92 -4.24 12.93
C GLN A 229 14.33 -3.73 13.16
N TRP A 230 14.63 -3.33 14.41
CA TRP A 230 15.99 -2.96 14.78
C TRP A 230 16.87 -4.20 14.89
N THR A 231 18.09 -4.07 14.41
CA THR A 231 19.12 -5.11 14.44
C THR A 231 20.41 -4.49 14.96
N PRO A 232 20.97 -4.96 16.09
CA PRO A 232 22.16 -4.34 16.68
C PRO A 232 23.46 -4.66 15.93
N GLN A 233 23.44 -5.64 15.00
CA GLN A 233 24.60 -6.03 14.21
C GLN A 233 25.08 -4.85 13.34
N GLU A 234 26.38 -4.84 13.03
CA GLU A 234 26.99 -3.83 12.15
C GLU A 234 26.82 -2.38 12.63
N GLY A 235 26.76 -2.18 13.96
CA GLY A 235 26.62 -0.86 14.56
C GLY A 235 25.17 -0.38 14.67
N GLY A 236 24.22 -1.28 14.51
CA GLY A 236 22.78 -1.04 14.64
C GLY A 236 22.14 -0.44 13.38
N ARG A 237 21.03 -1.01 12.95
CA ARG A 237 20.25 -0.50 11.83
C ARG A 237 18.81 -1.01 11.83
N TRP A 238 17.92 -0.24 11.24
CA TRP A 238 16.56 -0.65 10.95
C TRP A 238 16.53 -1.47 9.65
N LEU A 239 15.85 -2.60 9.67
CA LEU A 239 15.65 -3.52 8.54
C LEU A 239 14.16 -3.75 8.30
N LEU A 240 13.78 -4.20 7.11
CA LEU A 240 12.44 -4.71 6.83
C LEU A 240 12.19 -5.94 7.69
N GLY A 241 11.17 -5.88 8.53
CA GLY A 241 10.86 -6.90 9.54
C GLY A 241 10.00 -8.03 8.99
N PRO A 242 9.94 -9.17 9.71
CA PRO A 242 9.17 -10.34 9.30
C PRO A 242 7.67 -10.15 9.51
N GLY A 243 6.88 -10.93 8.80
CA GLY A 243 5.44 -11.06 8.96
C GLY A 243 4.65 -10.63 7.73
N PRO A 244 3.31 -10.75 7.78
CA PRO A 244 2.43 -10.34 6.68
C PRO A 244 2.56 -8.86 6.34
N ALA A 245 2.31 -8.50 5.09
CA ALA A 245 2.28 -7.12 4.63
C ALA A 245 1.31 -6.27 5.47
N ALA A 246 1.65 -5.01 5.66
CA ALA A 246 0.80 -4.06 6.36
C ALA A 246 -0.48 -3.74 5.58
N ALA A 247 -1.53 -3.27 6.29
CA ALA A 247 -2.69 -2.71 5.63
C ALA A 247 -2.27 -1.51 4.78
N ARG A 248 -2.88 -1.39 3.59
CA ARG A 248 -2.54 -0.35 2.60
C ARG A 248 -2.61 1.04 3.19
N ALA A 249 -1.55 1.80 3.02
CA ALA A 249 -1.49 3.19 3.43
C ALA A 249 -2.32 4.11 2.51
N PRO A 250 -2.98 5.14 3.05
CA PRO A 250 -3.74 6.10 2.25
C PRO A 250 -2.81 6.97 1.40
N SER A 251 -2.88 6.83 0.08
CA SER A 251 -2.18 7.72 -0.87
C SER A 251 -3.00 9.00 -1.03
N THR A 252 -2.62 10.06 -0.33
CA THR A 252 -3.30 11.37 -0.33
C THR A 252 -2.39 12.46 -0.85
N TRP A 253 -2.96 13.51 -1.46
CA TRP A 253 -2.16 14.67 -1.83
C TRP A 253 -1.57 15.33 -0.59
N PRO A 254 -0.25 15.59 -0.56
CA PRO A 254 0.41 16.14 0.62
C PRO A 254 -0.14 17.52 1.00
N GLY A 255 -0.20 17.80 2.29
CA GLY A 255 -0.62 19.11 2.79
C GLY A 255 -2.11 19.40 2.69
N THR A 256 -2.96 18.39 2.49
CA THR A 256 -4.42 18.52 2.42
C THR A 256 -5.09 18.13 3.74
N ASP A 257 -6.33 18.55 3.96
CA ASP A 257 -7.14 18.11 5.11
C ASP A 257 -7.31 16.59 5.11
N LEU A 258 -7.44 15.97 3.93
CA LEU A 258 -7.54 14.52 3.80
C LEU A 258 -6.24 13.82 4.23
N ALA A 259 -5.07 14.40 3.91
CA ALA A 259 -3.79 13.87 4.39
C ALA A 259 -3.69 13.94 5.92
N VAL A 260 -4.11 15.04 6.52
CA VAL A 260 -4.14 15.19 7.98
C VAL A 260 -5.12 14.20 8.62
N GLN A 261 -6.31 14.04 8.05
CA GLN A 261 -7.31 13.06 8.50
C GLN A 261 -6.78 11.62 8.38
N ALA A 262 -5.97 11.33 7.38
CA ALA A 262 -5.31 10.04 7.18
C ALA A 262 -4.15 9.78 8.15
N GLY A 263 -3.81 10.74 9.02
CA GLY A 263 -2.75 10.62 10.03
C GLY A 263 -1.36 11.06 9.56
N TRP A 264 -1.23 11.60 8.36
CA TRP A 264 0.04 12.07 7.83
C TRP A 264 0.52 13.33 8.53
N LYS A 265 1.81 13.34 8.89
CA LYS A 265 2.56 14.49 9.40
C LYS A 265 3.57 14.90 8.35
N SER A 266 3.67 16.17 8.01
CA SER A 266 4.71 16.66 7.09
C SER A 266 6.10 16.35 7.66
N VAL A 267 7.04 15.93 6.81
CA VAL A 267 8.40 15.63 7.25
C VAL A 267 9.32 16.82 7.07
N THR A 268 10.23 16.98 8.03
CA THR A 268 11.41 17.85 7.96
C THR A 268 12.64 17.00 8.29
N VAL A 269 13.78 17.32 7.71
CA VAL A 269 15.04 16.65 8.07
C VAL A 269 15.73 17.48 9.13
N GLY A 270 16.07 16.85 10.26
CA GLY A 270 16.86 17.48 11.29
C GLY A 270 18.26 17.78 10.73
N VAL A 271 18.71 19.02 10.90
CA VAL A 271 20.14 19.36 10.74
C VAL A 271 20.77 19.14 12.11
N ASP A 272 21.76 18.24 12.18
CA ASP A 272 22.57 18.12 13.37
C ASP A 272 23.23 19.50 13.65
N GLN A 273 22.92 20.06 14.84
CA GLN A 273 23.55 21.29 15.33
C GLN A 273 24.90 20.96 15.94
#